data_1e5acab08398b6f47b80761569a44a22
#
_entry.id   1e5acab08398b6f47b80761569a44a22
#
_cell.length_a   1.000
_cell.length_b   1.000
_cell.length_c   1.000
_cell.angle_alpha   90.00
_cell.angle_beta   90.00
_cell.angle_gamma   90.00
#
_symmetry.space_group_name_H-M   'P 1'
#
loop_
_entity.id
_entity.type
_entity.pdbx_description
1 polymer ?
#
loop_
_entity_poly.entity_id
_entity_poly.type
_entity_poly.pdbx_seq_one_letter_code
_entity_poly.pdbx_strand_id
1 'polypeptide(L)'
;HDLVDMPFFVGRFDLDSIRVGDTWLRFASYPLGSMPRATMTSTFADLAKIIPAEAAVFGETPFSTYTVMQIADSSYGGISGLEHQSSHVDVTTPLAIGEPIEMPIYAHEIFHAWNGKRLRPADLWPYDYAHEQPTPWLWVSEGITDYYADLSEVRSGVIDSAGFFEVTAGKMAEVANAPPVALTDASLTTWVHPEDGTADIYYPKGSLAGLMLDIMIRDATDNRGSLDEVMRSLYRDCYKRGTGFTAAQWWSAVSAAAGGKSFADFDARYIDGRDPYPWNTVLALAGLRATVDTLRTPTLGVSVASDSSGVIVTAVAPGSAADEAGVRPDDYLVSVAGLPVTDRAFVARLREKLGSRAGTPVPFTVRRDDETLTLTGTLHLDEKIAVQLTADPHASQRAAAIRSGILHGR
;
A
#
# COMPACT_ATOMS: atom_id res chain seq x y z
N HIS A 1 -23.73 -9.36 14.52
CA HIS A 1 -22.44 -8.89 13.99
C HIS A 1 -22.11 -9.55 12.66
N ASP A 2 -22.11 -10.89 12.56
CA ASP A 2 -21.69 -11.60 11.34
C ASP A 2 -22.48 -11.23 10.08
N LEU A 3 -23.79 -10.92 10.21
CA LEU A 3 -24.61 -10.50 9.06
C LEU A 3 -24.30 -9.08 8.57
N VAL A 4 -23.81 -8.20 9.45
CA VAL A 4 -23.42 -6.83 9.10
C VAL A 4 -22.06 -6.83 8.38
N ASP A 5 -21.19 -7.76 8.78
CA ASP A 5 -19.86 -7.95 8.19
C ASP A 5 -19.87 -8.96 7.01
N MET A 6 -20.98 -9.16 6.35
CA MET A 6 -21.08 -10.14 5.26
C MET A 6 -21.57 -9.48 3.96
N PRO A 7 -20.74 -9.37 2.92
CA PRO A 7 -21.16 -8.85 1.63
C PRO A 7 -21.99 -9.88 0.86
N PHE A 8 -22.88 -9.39 -0.01
CA PHE A 8 -23.71 -10.22 -0.85
C PHE A 8 -23.65 -9.74 -2.30
N PHE A 9 -23.26 -10.63 -3.22
CA PHE A 9 -23.42 -10.41 -4.65
C PHE A 9 -24.69 -11.08 -5.13
N VAL A 10 -25.58 -10.31 -5.74
CA VAL A 10 -26.81 -10.78 -6.37
C VAL A 10 -26.87 -10.30 -7.81
N GLY A 11 -26.79 -11.20 -8.77
CA GLY A 11 -26.79 -10.83 -10.18
C GLY A 11 -26.15 -11.88 -11.09
N ARG A 12 -25.67 -11.42 -12.24
CA ARG A 12 -24.90 -12.24 -13.19
C ARG A 12 -23.46 -11.81 -13.15
N PHE A 13 -22.58 -12.72 -12.76
CA PHE A 13 -21.15 -12.50 -12.60
C PHE A 13 -20.36 -13.76 -12.98
N ASP A 14 -19.08 -13.62 -13.26
CA ASP A 14 -18.18 -14.74 -13.42
C ASP A 14 -17.92 -15.37 -12.06
N LEU A 15 -18.05 -16.68 -11.95
CA LEU A 15 -17.81 -17.41 -10.68
C LEU A 15 -17.04 -18.69 -10.98
N ASP A 16 -15.96 -18.90 -10.25
CA ASP A 16 -15.23 -20.16 -10.24
C ASP A 16 -14.69 -20.45 -8.84
N SER A 17 -14.19 -21.67 -8.63
CA SER A 17 -13.64 -22.08 -7.33
C SER A 17 -12.60 -23.18 -7.47
N ILE A 18 -11.61 -23.15 -6.57
CA ILE A 18 -10.60 -24.19 -6.46
C ILE A 18 -10.47 -24.65 -5.00
N ARG A 19 -9.83 -25.81 -4.81
CA ARG A 19 -9.39 -26.22 -3.47
C ARG A 19 -7.94 -25.87 -3.22
N VAL A 20 -7.69 -25.26 -2.05
CA VAL A 20 -6.37 -24.97 -1.53
C VAL A 20 -6.24 -25.66 -0.17
N GLY A 21 -5.59 -26.82 -0.13
CA GLY A 21 -5.64 -27.69 1.07
C GLY A 21 -7.08 -28.11 1.39
N ASP A 22 -7.52 -27.80 2.62
CA ASP A 22 -8.89 -28.07 3.07
C ASP A 22 -9.87 -26.92 2.84
N THR A 23 -9.41 -25.82 2.26
CA THR A 23 -10.19 -24.60 2.01
C THR A 23 -10.73 -24.56 0.59
N TRP A 24 -11.97 -24.09 0.42
CA TRP A 24 -12.52 -23.67 -0.85
C TRP A 24 -12.19 -22.18 -1.07
N LEU A 25 -11.42 -21.88 -2.11
CA LEU A 25 -11.23 -20.52 -2.60
C LEU A 25 -12.21 -20.28 -3.75
N ARG A 26 -13.02 -19.25 -3.62
CA ARG A 26 -14.00 -18.81 -4.64
C ARG A 26 -13.63 -17.42 -5.14
N PHE A 27 -13.91 -17.16 -6.41
CA PHE A 27 -13.72 -15.85 -7.02
C PHE A 27 -14.99 -15.50 -7.80
N ALA A 28 -15.62 -14.38 -7.45
CA ALA A 28 -16.79 -13.83 -8.12
C ALA A 28 -16.45 -12.46 -8.71
N SER A 29 -16.53 -12.27 -10.02
CA SER A 29 -16.24 -11.00 -10.69
C SER A 29 -17.46 -10.46 -11.41
N TYR A 30 -17.83 -9.21 -11.14
CA TYR A 30 -18.95 -8.49 -11.73
C TYR A 30 -18.44 -7.27 -12.53
N PRO A 31 -19.05 -6.97 -13.69
CA PRO A 31 -20.14 -7.68 -14.36
C PRO A 31 -19.68 -8.99 -15.03
N LEU A 32 -20.65 -9.80 -15.45
CA LEU A 32 -20.37 -11.03 -16.20
C LEU A 32 -19.51 -10.73 -17.44
N GLY A 33 -18.41 -11.46 -17.60
CA GLY A 33 -17.41 -11.28 -18.66
C GLY A 33 -16.30 -10.29 -18.34
N SER A 34 -16.27 -9.71 -17.12
CA SER A 34 -15.19 -8.81 -16.69
C SER A 34 -13.88 -9.54 -16.41
N MET A 35 -13.97 -10.82 -16.00
CA MET A 35 -12.79 -11.64 -15.65
C MET A 35 -12.57 -12.73 -16.70
N PRO A 36 -11.61 -12.58 -17.63
CA PRO A 36 -11.28 -13.62 -18.59
C PRO A 36 -10.88 -14.93 -17.89
N ARG A 37 -11.31 -16.07 -18.45
CA ARG A 37 -11.03 -17.37 -17.84
C ARG A 37 -9.52 -17.66 -17.63
N ALA A 38 -8.68 -17.22 -18.55
CA ALA A 38 -7.23 -17.38 -18.39
C ALA A 38 -6.70 -16.58 -17.20
N THR A 39 -7.16 -15.35 -17.05
CA THR A 39 -6.83 -14.48 -15.89
C THR A 39 -7.32 -15.09 -14.59
N MET A 40 -8.58 -15.56 -14.54
CA MET A 40 -9.11 -16.27 -13.36
C MET A 40 -8.21 -17.47 -12.98
N THR A 41 -7.78 -18.24 -13.96
CA THR A 41 -6.92 -19.41 -13.74
C THR A 41 -5.54 -19.01 -13.18
N SER A 42 -4.90 -17.96 -13.71
CA SER A 42 -3.62 -17.47 -13.20
C SER A 42 -3.74 -16.88 -11.80
N THR A 43 -4.78 -16.09 -11.56
CA THR A 43 -5.08 -15.53 -10.23
C THR A 43 -5.25 -16.64 -9.18
N PHE A 44 -6.03 -17.68 -9.49
CA PHE A 44 -6.15 -18.83 -8.60
C PHE A 44 -4.82 -19.55 -8.34
N ALA A 45 -3.98 -19.69 -9.37
CA ALA A 45 -2.69 -20.36 -9.22
C ALA A 45 -1.75 -19.61 -8.25
N ASP A 46 -1.82 -18.28 -8.22
CA ASP A 46 -1.01 -17.47 -7.34
C ASP A 46 -1.62 -17.38 -5.93
N LEU A 47 -2.92 -17.18 -5.79
CA LEU A 47 -3.61 -17.21 -4.51
C LEU A 47 -3.49 -18.58 -3.80
N ALA A 48 -3.44 -19.68 -4.56
CA ALA A 48 -3.19 -21.02 -4.00
C ALA A 48 -1.80 -21.18 -3.37
N LYS A 49 -0.83 -20.33 -3.73
CA LYS A 49 0.50 -20.28 -3.10
C LYS A 49 0.53 -19.28 -1.94
N ILE A 50 -0.14 -18.12 -2.09
CA ILE A 50 -0.18 -17.02 -1.10
C ILE A 50 -0.88 -17.47 0.19
N ILE A 51 -2.09 -18.03 0.12
CA ILE A 51 -2.88 -18.41 1.29
C ILE A 51 -2.10 -19.34 2.26
N PRO A 52 -1.41 -20.39 1.82
CA PRO A 52 -0.56 -21.18 2.71
C PRO A 52 0.61 -20.42 3.33
N ALA A 53 1.20 -19.43 2.60
CA ALA A 53 2.28 -18.61 3.12
C ALA A 53 1.80 -17.69 4.26
N GLU A 54 0.61 -17.11 4.13
CA GLU A 54 -0.04 -16.31 5.18
C GLU A 54 -0.46 -17.19 6.37
N ALA A 55 -1.08 -18.32 6.11
CA ALA A 55 -1.47 -19.27 7.15
C ALA A 55 -0.27 -19.75 7.99
N ALA A 56 0.90 -19.87 7.40
CA ALA A 56 2.13 -20.27 8.10
C ALA A 56 2.55 -19.28 9.20
N VAL A 57 2.22 -17.99 9.06
CA VAL A 57 2.48 -16.97 10.08
C VAL A 57 1.74 -17.31 11.38
N PHE A 58 0.49 -17.74 11.28
CA PHE A 58 -0.39 -18.01 12.43
C PHE A 58 -0.44 -19.50 12.82
N GLY A 59 -0.04 -20.38 11.91
CA GLY A 59 -0.05 -21.83 12.11
C GLY A 59 -1.41 -22.50 11.84
N GLU A 60 -2.39 -21.74 11.33
CA GLU A 60 -3.71 -22.28 10.95
C GLU A 60 -4.37 -21.44 9.85
N THR A 61 -5.27 -22.06 9.10
CA THR A 61 -6.22 -21.35 8.21
C THR A 61 -7.56 -21.22 8.94
N PRO A 62 -8.06 -19.99 9.21
CA PRO A 62 -9.21 -19.80 10.10
C PRO A 62 -10.57 -19.91 9.38
N PHE A 63 -10.58 -20.31 8.13
CA PHE A 63 -11.78 -20.43 7.29
C PHE A 63 -11.76 -21.73 6.47
N SER A 64 -12.92 -22.31 6.25
CA SER A 64 -13.10 -23.47 5.34
C SER A 64 -13.46 -23.04 3.91
N THR A 65 -13.92 -21.81 3.76
CA THR A 65 -14.20 -21.16 2.46
C THR A 65 -13.75 -19.73 2.55
N TYR A 66 -13.11 -19.24 1.49
CA TYR A 66 -12.79 -17.81 1.30
C TYR A 66 -13.31 -17.36 -0.05
N THR A 67 -13.90 -16.17 -0.13
CA THR A 67 -14.47 -15.65 -1.37
C THR A 67 -13.92 -14.26 -1.69
N VAL A 68 -13.26 -14.14 -2.84
CA VAL A 68 -12.95 -12.85 -3.46
C VAL A 68 -14.17 -12.38 -4.25
N MET A 69 -14.60 -11.15 -4.01
CA MET A 69 -15.73 -10.51 -4.68
C MET A 69 -15.27 -9.25 -5.38
N GLN A 70 -15.04 -9.31 -6.68
CA GLN A 70 -14.50 -8.20 -7.47
C GLN A 70 -15.59 -7.48 -8.25
N ILE A 71 -15.56 -6.16 -8.20
CA ILE A 71 -16.42 -5.26 -9.02
C ILE A 71 -15.50 -4.52 -9.99
N ALA A 72 -15.68 -4.77 -11.29
CA ALA A 72 -15.03 -4.02 -12.35
C ALA A 72 -15.86 -2.78 -12.68
N ASP A 73 -15.41 -1.61 -12.26
CA ASP A 73 -16.09 -0.34 -12.47
C ASP A 73 -15.22 0.61 -13.31
N SER A 74 -15.70 0.95 -14.51
CA SER A 74 -14.98 1.87 -15.42
C SER A 74 -14.98 3.33 -14.96
N SER A 75 -15.82 3.69 -13.99
CA SER A 75 -15.83 5.01 -13.36
C SER A 75 -14.85 5.11 -12.18
N TYR A 76 -14.35 3.99 -11.69
CA TYR A 76 -13.39 3.93 -10.61
C TYR A 76 -11.96 4.04 -11.13
N GLY A 77 -11.20 5.01 -10.63
CA GLY A 77 -9.86 5.33 -11.12
C GLY A 77 -8.70 4.56 -10.46
N GLY A 78 -8.99 3.51 -9.69
CA GLY A 78 -7.99 2.79 -8.91
C GLY A 78 -8.35 1.34 -8.62
N ILE A 79 -7.78 0.83 -7.54
CA ILE A 79 -8.13 -0.45 -6.91
C ILE A 79 -8.30 -0.20 -5.43
N SER A 80 -9.32 -0.78 -4.82
CA SER A 80 -9.56 -0.71 -3.38
C SER A 80 -10.19 -2.03 -2.94
N GLY A 81 -9.78 -2.54 -1.79
CA GLY A 81 -10.35 -3.71 -1.13
C GLY A 81 -11.10 -3.32 0.13
N LEU A 82 -11.94 -4.23 0.60
CA LEU A 82 -12.60 -4.16 1.90
C LEU A 82 -12.71 -5.57 2.48
N GLU A 83 -12.01 -5.76 3.54
CA GLU A 83 -11.87 -7.03 4.22
C GLU A 83 -13.11 -7.46 4.99
N HIS A 84 -13.37 -8.78 5.01
CA HIS A 84 -14.40 -9.43 5.79
C HIS A 84 -13.85 -10.71 6.44
N GLN A 85 -14.62 -11.36 7.30
CA GLN A 85 -14.12 -12.48 8.11
C GLN A 85 -13.63 -13.68 7.28
N SER A 86 -14.23 -13.94 6.11
CA SER A 86 -13.87 -15.04 5.20
C SER A 86 -14.13 -14.69 3.74
N SER A 87 -14.06 -13.40 3.42
CA SER A 87 -14.19 -12.83 2.08
C SER A 87 -13.63 -11.41 2.08
N HIS A 88 -13.48 -10.85 0.90
CA HIS A 88 -13.30 -9.41 0.71
C HIS A 88 -14.04 -8.95 -0.54
N VAL A 89 -14.28 -7.64 -0.62
CA VAL A 89 -14.85 -7.00 -1.81
C VAL A 89 -13.84 -6.05 -2.38
N ASP A 90 -13.51 -6.22 -3.66
CA ASP A 90 -12.65 -5.30 -4.40
C ASP A 90 -13.46 -4.47 -5.38
N VAL A 91 -13.11 -3.19 -5.51
CA VAL A 91 -13.52 -2.35 -6.63
C VAL A 91 -12.29 -2.01 -7.44
N THR A 92 -12.29 -2.36 -8.72
CA THR A 92 -11.15 -2.18 -9.60
C THR A 92 -11.54 -1.56 -10.93
N THR A 93 -10.65 -0.77 -11.53
CA THR A 93 -10.81 -0.39 -12.92
C THR A 93 -10.66 -1.61 -13.83
N PRO A 94 -11.47 -1.77 -14.90
CA PRO A 94 -11.32 -2.90 -15.83
C PRO A 94 -9.94 -3.04 -16.46
N LEU A 95 -9.16 -1.95 -16.50
CA LEU A 95 -7.79 -1.94 -17.04
C LEU A 95 -6.76 -2.61 -16.11
N ALA A 96 -7.08 -2.77 -14.85
CA ALA A 96 -6.19 -3.40 -13.87
C ALA A 96 -6.40 -4.91 -13.75
N ILE A 97 -7.51 -5.45 -14.32
CA ILE A 97 -7.85 -6.87 -14.20
C ILE A 97 -6.79 -7.75 -14.88
N GLY A 98 -6.15 -8.57 -14.07
CA GLY A 98 -5.04 -9.45 -14.48
C GLY A 98 -3.69 -8.79 -14.54
N GLU A 99 -3.59 -7.51 -14.18
CA GLU A 99 -2.31 -6.83 -14.06
C GLU A 99 -1.64 -7.13 -12.70
N PRO A 100 -0.31 -7.08 -12.61
CA PRO A 100 0.42 -7.40 -11.38
C PRO A 100 0.01 -6.58 -10.15
N ILE A 101 -0.58 -5.41 -10.33
CA ILE A 101 -1.02 -4.51 -9.27
C ILE A 101 -2.21 -5.06 -8.44
N GLU A 102 -2.96 -6.03 -8.96
CA GLU A 102 -4.07 -6.62 -8.21
C GLU A 102 -3.61 -7.60 -7.12
N MET A 103 -2.52 -8.33 -7.36
CA MET A 103 -2.11 -9.41 -6.46
C MET A 103 -1.75 -8.94 -5.04
N PRO A 104 -1.01 -7.83 -4.84
CA PRO A 104 -0.78 -7.27 -3.51
C PRO A 104 -2.07 -6.93 -2.76
N ILE A 105 -3.10 -6.44 -3.47
CA ILE A 105 -4.41 -6.13 -2.85
C ILE A 105 -5.09 -7.43 -2.38
N TYR A 106 -5.17 -8.45 -3.23
CA TYR A 106 -5.75 -9.73 -2.82
C TYR A 106 -5.01 -10.36 -1.64
N ALA A 107 -3.68 -10.30 -1.62
CA ALA A 107 -2.87 -10.78 -0.50
C ALA A 107 -3.16 -9.97 0.77
N HIS A 108 -3.25 -8.65 0.67
CA HIS A 108 -3.59 -7.77 1.78
C HIS A 108 -4.96 -8.13 2.37
N GLU A 109 -5.99 -8.19 1.53
CA GLU A 109 -7.36 -8.49 1.96
C GLU A 109 -7.52 -9.90 2.54
N ILE A 110 -6.78 -10.88 2.02
CA ILE A 110 -6.80 -12.24 2.56
C ILE A 110 -6.10 -12.30 3.93
N PHE A 111 -4.98 -11.57 4.11
CA PHE A 111 -4.28 -11.53 5.39
C PHE A 111 -5.15 -10.93 6.51
N HIS A 112 -6.06 -10.03 6.18
CA HIS A 112 -7.04 -9.49 7.11
C HIS A 112 -7.95 -10.55 7.75
N ALA A 113 -8.11 -11.72 7.14
CA ALA A 113 -8.82 -12.82 7.79
C ALA A 113 -8.18 -13.20 9.15
N TRP A 114 -6.90 -12.97 9.33
CA TRP A 114 -6.19 -13.12 10.62
C TRP A 114 -6.01 -11.79 11.32
N ASN A 115 -5.38 -10.80 10.67
CA ASN A 115 -5.07 -9.48 11.24
C ASN A 115 -6.13 -8.46 10.85
N GLY A 116 -6.93 -7.98 11.77
CA GLY A 116 -8.08 -7.10 11.54
C GLY A 116 -9.39 -7.79 11.86
N LYS A 117 -9.75 -8.88 11.18
CA LYS A 117 -11.06 -9.53 11.44
C LYS A 117 -11.04 -10.48 12.64
N ARG A 118 -9.87 -11.02 13.00
CA ARG A 118 -9.72 -11.90 14.17
C ARG A 118 -8.79 -11.31 15.23
N LEU A 119 -7.51 -11.14 14.94
CA LEU A 119 -6.60 -10.39 15.79
C LEU A 119 -6.81 -8.90 15.54
N ARG A 120 -7.18 -8.13 16.55
CA ARG A 120 -7.41 -6.68 16.46
C ARG A 120 -7.07 -5.97 17.75
N PRO A 121 -6.86 -4.65 17.73
CA PRO A 121 -6.69 -3.83 18.92
C PRO A 121 -7.89 -3.93 19.87
N ALA A 122 -7.66 -3.74 21.16
CA ALA A 122 -8.72 -3.83 22.18
C ALA A 122 -9.80 -2.73 22.04
N ASP A 123 -9.47 -1.58 21.49
CA ASP A 123 -10.40 -0.48 21.19
C ASP A 123 -11.30 -0.78 19.96
N LEU A 124 -10.96 -1.79 19.16
CA LEU A 124 -11.80 -2.34 18.10
C LEU A 124 -12.44 -3.68 18.49
N TRP A 125 -12.45 -4.05 19.77
CA TRP A 125 -12.98 -5.33 20.22
C TRP A 125 -14.08 -5.17 21.28
N PRO A 126 -15.33 -5.57 21.00
CA PRO A 126 -15.87 -5.94 19.68
C PRO A 126 -16.03 -4.72 18.78
N TYR A 127 -16.23 -4.93 17.48
CA TYR A 127 -16.63 -3.83 16.59
C TYR A 127 -17.99 -3.26 17.02
N ASP A 128 -18.09 -1.93 17.06
CA ASP A 128 -19.35 -1.20 17.19
C ASP A 128 -19.74 -0.62 15.84
N TYR A 129 -20.58 -1.33 15.08
CA TYR A 129 -21.03 -0.87 13.77
C TYR A 129 -22.02 0.31 13.82
N ALA A 130 -22.39 0.78 14.98
CA ALA A 130 -23.28 1.93 15.14
C ALA A 130 -22.52 3.25 15.34
N HIS A 131 -21.24 3.20 15.71
CA HIS A 131 -20.42 4.38 15.97
C HIS A 131 -19.02 4.21 15.41
N GLU A 132 -18.37 5.33 15.09
CA GLU A 132 -16.96 5.36 14.73
C GLU A 132 -16.09 4.89 15.90
N GLN A 133 -15.08 4.11 15.62
CA GLN A 133 -14.11 3.63 16.61
C GLN A 133 -12.69 4.05 16.18
N PRO A 134 -12.30 5.33 16.38
CA PRO A 134 -10.93 5.76 16.08
C PRO A 134 -9.93 4.96 16.92
N THR A 135 -8.88 4.51 16.28
CA THR A 135 -7.82 3.72 16.91
C THR A 135 -6.43 4.24 16.52
N PRO A 136 -5.45 4.28 17.44
CA PRO A 136 -4.07 4.58 17.09
C PRO A 136 -3.33 3.38 16.46
N TRP A 137 -4.03 2.29 16.14
CA TRP A 137 -3.45 0.99 15.76
C TRP A 137 -3.66 0.61 14.30
N LEU A 138 -4.14 1.50 13.43
CA LEU A 138 -4.28 1.16 12.00
C LEU A 138 -2.94 0.81 11.37
N TRP A 139 -1.83 1.36 11.85
CA TRP A 139 -0.50 0.94 11.40
C TRP A 139 -0.20 -0.56 11.66
N VAL A 140 -0.86 -1.16 12.66
CA VAL A 140 -0.80 -2.63 12.88
C VAL A 140 -1.87 -3.33 12.06
N SER A 141 -3.11 -2.83 12.08
CA SER A 141 -4.20 -3.47 11.35
C SER A 141 -3.99 -3.44 9.84
N GLU A 142 -3.50 -2.32 9.31
CA GLU A 142 -3.27 -2.10 7.88
C GLU A 142 -1.80 -2.21 7.49
N GLY A 143 -0.93 -1.44 8.16
CA GLY A 143 0.49 -1.39 7.79
C GLY A 143 1.22 -2.71 7.97
N ILE A 144 0.97 -3.45 9.07
CA ILE A 144 1.53 -4.79 9.25
C ILE A 144 0.90 -5.78 8.27
N THR A 145 -0.41 -5.66 7.97
CA THR A 145 -1.06 -6.44 6.91
C THR A 145 -0.38 -6.21 5.57
N ASP A 146 -0.12 -4.96 5.22
CA ASP A 146 0.57 -4.57 3.99
C ASP A 146 2.02 -5.11 3.92
N TYR A 147 2.73 -5.17 5.05
CA TYR A 147 4.02 -5.86 5.14
C TYR A 147 3.90 -7.36 4.86
N TYR A 148 2.89 -8.02 5.42
CA TYR A 148 2.69 -9.46 5.21
C TYR A 148 2.13 -9.79 3.84
N ALA A 149 1.39 -8.90 3.21
CA ALA A 149 1.01 -9.05 1.81
C ALA A 149 2.26 -9.19 0.93
N ASP A 150 3.19 -8.24 1.00
CA ASP A 150 4.47 -8.29 0.27
C ASP A 150 5.28 -9.55 0.63
N LEU A 151 5.33 -9.91 1.92
CA LEU A 151 6.03 -11.12 2.37
C LEU A 151 5.38 -12.41 1.85
N SER A 152 4.06 -12.47 1.78
CA SER A 152 3.36 -13.66 1.29
C SER A 152 3.63 -13.88 -0.19
N GLU A 153 3.72 -12.82 -0.98
CA GLU A 153 4.09 -12.91 -2.40
C GLU A 153 5.51 -13.45 -2.60
N VAL A 154 6.50 -12.92 -1.86
CA VAL A 154 7.89 -13.39 -2.01
C VAL A 154 8.09 -14.77 -1.38
N ARG A 155 7.47 -15.06 -0.24
CA ARG A 155 7.57 -16.36 0.44
C ARG A 155 6.90 -17.49 -0.35
N SER A 156 5.86 -17.17 -1.09
CA SER A 156 5.15 -18.10 -1.98
C SER A 156 5.82 -18.25 -3.35
N GLY A 157 6.76 -17.37 -3.70
CA GLY A 157 7.43 -17.32 -5.00
C GLY A 157 6.56 -16.75 -6.12
N VAL A 158 5.54 -15.97 -5.80
CA VAL A 158 4.75 -15.18 -6.77
C VAL A 158 5.60 -14.02 -7.29
N ILE A 159 6.35 -13.37 -6.41
CA ILE A 159 7.44 -12.46 -6.79
C ILE A 159 8.78 -13.00 -6.28
N ASP A 160 9.86 -12.53 -6.85
CA ASP A 160 11.21 -12.81 -6.37
C ASP A 160 11.70 -11.75 -5.36
N SER A 161 12.90 -11.94 -4.83
CA SER A 161 13.48 -10.99 -3.89
C SER A 161 13.71 -9.59 -4.48
N ALA A 162 13.91 -9.47 -5.79
CA ALA A 162 14.07 -8.17 -6.44
C ALA A 162 12.73 -7.42 -6.47
N GLY A 163 11.63 -8.11 -6.77
CA GLY A 163 10.28 -7.56 -6.68
C GLY A 163 9.95 -7.08 -5.26
N PHE A 164 10.24 -7.88 -4.24
CA PHE A 164 10.05 -7.46 -2.84
C PHE A 164 10.88 -6.22 -2.48
N PHE A 165 12.13 -6.12 -2.96
CA PHE A 165 12.95 -4.93 -2.73
C PHE A 165 12.42 -3.71 -3.46
N GLU A 166 11.87 -3.88 -4.67
CA GLU A 166 11.27 -2.80 -5.45
C GLU A 166 10.02 -2.23 -4.74
N VAL A 167 9.10 -3.08 -4.30
CA VAL A 167 7.92 -2.66 -3.54
C VAL A 167 8.31 -1.95 -2.25
N THR A 168 9.24 -2.53 -1.47
CA THR A 168 9.76 -1.91 -0.24
C THR A 168 10.40 -0.55 -0.51
N ALA A 169 11.19 -0.41 -1.58
CA ALA A 169 11.81 0.84 -1.99
C ALA A 169 10.77 1.90 -2.39
N GLY A 170 9.69 1.47 -3.05
CA GLY A 170 8.53 2.32 -3.35
C GLY A 170 7.91 2.92 -2.09
N LYS A 171 7.62 2.09 -1.08
CA LYS A 171 7.11 2.52 0.22
C LYS A 171 8.08 3.47 0.94
N MET A 172 9.39 3.18 0.88
CA MET A 172 10.42 4.08 1.45
C MET A 172 10.42 5.45 0.77
N ALA A 173 10.29 5.49 -0.55
CA ALA A 173 10.20 6.73 -1.31
C ALA A 173 8.90 7.50 -1.00
N GLU A 174 7.78 6.82 -0.90
CA GLU A 174 6.48 7.41 -0.53
C GLU A 174 6.55 8.09 0.83
N VAL A 175 7.01 7.39 1.86
CA VAL A 175 7.16 7.93 3.22
C VAL A 175 8.17 9.07 3.27
N ALA A 176 9.26 9.01 2.48
CA ALA A 176 10.26 10.09 2.43
C ALA A 176 9.74 11.36 1.74
N ASN A 177 8.75 11.26 0.88
CA ASN A 177 8.10 12.39 0.19
C ASN A 177 6.86 12.92 0.94
N ALA A 178 6.36 12.19 1.94
CA ALA A 178 5.22 12.63 2.75
C ALA A 178 5.63 13.56 3.90
N PRO A 179 4.74 14.41 4.39
CA PRO A 179 4.98 15.19 5.59
C PRO A 179 5.24 14.29 6.81
N PRO A 180 6.13 14.70 7.74
CA PRO A 180 6.42 13.91 8.94
C PRO A 180 5.20 13.83 9.86
N VAL A 181 4.72 12.63 10.12
CA VAL A 181 3.59 12.35 11.02
C VAL A 181 3.90 11.12 11.88
N ALA A 182 3.45 11.08 13.13
CA ALA A 182 3.51 9.88 13.96
C ALA A 182 2.54 8.81 13.43
N LEU A 183 2.88 7.53 13.54
CA LEU A 183 1.99 6.45 13.09
C LEU A 183 0.69 6.39 13.89
N THR A 184 0.75 6.69 15.20
CA THR A 184 -0.44 6.82 16.05
C THR A 184 -1.33 7.98 15.62
N ASP A 185 -0.73 9.15 15.29
CA ASP A 185 -1.48 10.30 14.79
C ASP A 185 -2.15 9.98 13.45
N ALA A 186 -1.39 9.43 12.48
CA ALA A 186 -1.91 9.06 11.16
C ALA A 186 -3.06 8.05 11.27
N SER A 187 -2.92 7.05 12.15
CA SER A 187 -3.98 6.07 12.43
C SER A 187 -5.26 6.71 13.00
N LEU A 188 -5.13 7.68 13.91
CA LEU A 188 -6.26 8.38 14.52
C LEU A 188 -6.93 9.38 13.57
N THR A 189 -6.13 10.07 12.75
CA THR A 189 -6.64 11.18 11.93
C THR A 189 -7.26 10.75 10.61
N THR A 190 -7.15 9.48 10.22
CA THR A 190 -7.76 8.98 8.98
C THR A 190 -9.28 9.27 8.92
N TRP A 191 -9.96 9.26 10.06
CA TRP A 191 -11.40 9.51 10.18
C TRP A 191 -11.84 10.93 9.82
N VAL A 192 -10.92 11.89 9.82
CA VAL A 192 -11.18 13.28 9.41
C VAL A 192 -10.68 13.58 8.00
N HIS A 193 -10.21 12.55 7.27
CA HIS A 193 -9.73 12.64 5.88
C HIS A 193 -8.76 13.81 5.66
N PRO A 194 -7.54 13.79 6.27
CA PRO A 194 -6.60 14.88 6.14
C PRO A 194 -6.18 15.10 4.68
N GLU A 195 -6.16 16.37 4.24
CA GLU A 195 -5.76 16.76 2.88
C GLU A 195 -4.30 17.24 2.80
N ASP A 196 -3.53 17.06 3.86
CA ASP A 196 -2.14 17.51 4.00
C ASP A 196 -1.10 16.52 3.45
N GLY A 197 -1.54 15.43 2.81
CA GLY A 197 -0.69 14.36 2.30
C GLY A 197 -0.31 13.31 3.34
N THR A 198 -0.98 13.29 4.50
CA THR A 198 -0.79 12.25 5.55
C THR A 198 -1.89 11.22 5.57
N ALA A 199 -2.97 11.37 4.77
CA ALA A 199 -3.98 10.35 4.60
C ALA A 199 -3.31 9.04 4.17
N ASP A 200 -3.75 7.93 4.73
CA ASP A 200 -3.32 6.57 4.38
C ASP A 200 -1.82 6.25 4.58
N ILE A 201 -1.01 7.21 5.07
CA ILE A 201 0.43 7.00 5.27
C ILE A 201 0.74 5.89 6.28
N TYR A 202 -0.22 5.51 7.11
CA TYR A 202 -0.09 4.39 8.05
C TYR A 202 0.04 3.03 7.35
N TYR A 203 -0.37 2.90 6.07
CA TYR A 203 -0.10 1.72 5.25
C TYR A 203 1.41 1.59 4.96
N PRO A 204 2.03 2.42 4.11
CA PRO A 204 3.43 2.25 3.75
C PRO A 204 4.36 2.47 4.94
N LYS A 205 4.08 3.45 5.81
CA LYS A 205 4.93 3.71 6.97
C LYS A 205 4.81 2.62 8.03
N GLY A 206 3.62 2.04 8.23
CA GLY A 206 3.39 0.90 9.13
C GLY A 206 4.01 -0.39 8.58
N SER A 207 3.91 -0.64 7.28
CA SER A 207 4.59 -1.74 6.60
C SER A 207 6.11 -1.68 6.83
N LEU A 208 6.71 -0.51 6.68
CA LEU A 208 8.13 -0.28 6.94
C LEU A 208 8.50 -0.40 8.43
N ALA A 209 7.61 -0.02 9.34
CA ALA A 209 7.79 -0.29 10.77
C ALA A 209 7.79 -1.80 11.06
N GLY A 210 6.93 -2.56 10.39
CA GLY A 210 6.92 -4.03 10.43
C GLY A 210 8.24 -4.64 9.98
N LEU A 211 8.78 -4.19 8.84
CA LEU A 211 10.09 -4.61 8.35
C LEU A 211 11.21 -4.29 9.37
N MET A 212 11.19 -3.09 9.96
CA MET A 212 12.18 -2.71 10.97
C MET A 212 12.08 -3.60 12.22
N LEU A 213 10.88 -3.84 12.72
CA LEU A 213 10.65 -4.73 13.87
C LEU A 213 11.16 -6.13 13.57
N ASP A 214 10.81 -6.71 12.41
CA ASP A 214 11.24 -8.07 12.05
C ASP A 214 12.78 -8.18 11.96
N ILE A 215 13.45 -7.20 11.31
CA ILE A 215 14.92 -7.15 11.27
C ILE A 215 15.51 -7.07 12.68
N MET A 216 15.01 -6.16 13.54
CA MET A 216 15.56 -5.92 14.88
C MET A 216 15.30 -7.08 15.84
N ILE A 217 14.17 -7.79 15.73
CA ILE A 217 13.87 -9.01 16.49
C ILE A 217 14.82 -10.13 16.08
N ARG A 218 14.99 -10.34 14.78
CA ARG A 218 15.93 -11.35 14.23
C ARG A 218 17.37 -11.08 14.63
N ASP A 219 17.79 -9.81 14.56
CA ASP A 219 19.14 -9.42 15.00
C ASP A 219 19.33 -9.66 16.50
N ALA A 220 18.38 -9.34 17.35
CA ALA A 220 18.47 -9.53 18.80
C ALA A 220 18.56 -11.03 19.20
N THR A 221 18.10 -11.94 18.34
CA THR A 221 17.94 -13.36 18.67
C THR A 221 18.78 -14.29 17.79
N ASP A 222 19.71 -13.77 16.99
CA ASP A 222 20.42 -14.55 15.98
C ASP A 222 19.47 -15.32 15.04
N ASN A 223 18.44 -14.61 14.54
CA ASN A 223 17.41 -15.12 13.63
C ASN A 223 16.52 -16.24 14.21
N ARG A 224 16.41 -16.34 15.53
CA ARG A 224 15.55 -17.34 16.20
C ARG A 224 14.14 -16.82 16.50
N GLY A 225 13.97 -15.51 16.66
CA GLY A 225 12.69 -14.83 16.80
C GLY A 225 12.38 -14.00 15.55
N SER A 226 11.12 -13.68 15.34
CA SER A 226 10.63 -12.92 14.18
C SER A 226 9.33 -12.18 14.49
N LEU A 227 8.89 -11.30 13.60
CA LEU A 227 7.57 -10.69 13.70
C LEU A 227 6.44 -11.73 13.53
N ASP A 228 6.67 -12.82 12.80
CA ASP A 228 5.72 -13.94 12.70
C ASP A 228 5.37 -14.50 14.08
N GLU A 229 6.36 -14.57 14.99
CA GLU A 229 6.16 -15.06 16.35
C GLU A 229 5.33 -14.08 17.20
N VAL A 230 5.52 -12.77 17.00
CA VAL A 230 4.70 -11.72 17.64
C VAL A 230 3.24 -11.89 17.21
N MET A 231 2.97 -11.96 15.91
CA MET A 231 1.62 -12.09 15.36
C MET A 231 0.94 -13.38 15.86
N ARG A 232 1.66 -14.50 15.81
CA ARG A 232 1.16 -15.80 16.26
C ARG A 232 0.85 -15.81 17.75
N SER A 233 1.71 -15.19 18.58
CA SER A 233 1.49 -15.15 20.02
C SER A 233 0.27 -14.30 20.39
N LEU A 234 0.11 -13.13 19.78
CA LEU A 234 -1.05 -12.28 19.99
C LEU A 234 -2.34 -12.92 19.49
N TYR A 235 -2.29 -13.60 18.34
CA TYR A 235 -3.44 -14.34 17.83
C TYR A 235 -3.90 -15.42 18.83
N ARG A 236 -2.97 -16.19 19.40
CA ARG A 236 -3.25 -17.21 20.43
C ARG A 236 -3.71 -16.60 21.75
N ASP A 237 -3.04 -15.54 22.23
CA ASP A 237 -3.19 -15.05 23.59
C ASP A 237 -4.26 -13.94 23.73
N CYS A 238 -4.69 -13.35 22.60
CA CYS A 238 -5.78 -12.38 22.56
C CYS A 238 -6.99 -12.95 21.80
N TYR A 239 -6.92 -13.08 20.49
CA TYR A 239 -8.07 -13.52 19.70
C TYR A 239 -8.65 -14.87 20.16
N LYS A 240 -7.82 -15.91 20.31
CA LYS A 240 -8.30 -17.23 20.75
C LYS A 240 -8.89 -17.23 22.18
N ARG A 241 -8.66 -16.17 22.93
CA ARG A 241 -9.25 -15.95 24.27
C ARG A 241 -10.45 -14.99 24.24
N GLY A 242 -10.86 -14.52 23.06
CA GLY A 242 -12.00 -13.64 22.89
C GLY A 242 -11.75 -12.21 23.33
N THR A 243 -10.52 -11.70 23.13
CA THR A 243 -10.14 -10.32 23.45
C THR A 243 -9.33 -9.71 22.32
N GLY A 244 -9.33 -8.37 22.22
CA GLY A 244 -8.36 -7.61 21.45
C GLY A 244 -7.03 -7.47 22.21
N PHE A 245 -5.95 -7.05 21.52
CA PHE A 245 -4.68 -6.75 22.16
C PHE A 245 -4.59 -5.30 22.62
N THR A 246 -3.93 -5.09 23.76
CA THR A 246 -3.58 -3.75 24.28
C THR A 246 -2.15 -3.37 23.86
N ALA A 247 -1.79 -2.08 24.00
CA ALA A 247 -0.42 -1.59 23.79
C ALA A 247 0.61 -2.38 24.61
N ALA A 248 0.30 -2.65 25.89
CA ALA A 248 1.18 -3.42 26.76
C ALA A 248 1.38 -4.86 26.27
N GLN A 249 0.34 -5.50 25.72
CA GLN A 249 0.43 -6.85 25.15
C GLN A 249 1.22 -6.86 23.84
N TRP A 250 1.02 -5.86 22.97
CA TRP A 250 1.79 -5.71 21.73
C TRP A 250 3.29 -5.61 22.03
N TRP A 251 3.69 -4.64 22.84
CA TRP A 251 5.12 -4.42 23.14
C TRP A 251 5.72 -5.54 24.00
N SER A 252 4.93 -6.19 24.83
CA SER A 252 5.36 -7.40 25.54
C SER A 252 5.65 -8.55 24.59
N ALA A 253 4.79 -8.76 23.58
CA ALA A 253 4.99 -9.80 22.57
C ALA A 253 6.23 -9.52 21.72
N VAL A 254 6.42 -8.26 21.28
CA VAL A 254 7.63 -7.82 20.54
C VAL A 254 8.89 -8.05 21.39
N SER A 255 8.88 -7.64 22.65
CA SER A 255 10.01 -7.86 23.56
C SER A 255 10.31 -9.34 23.77
N ALA A 256 9.29 -10.16 23.97
CA ALA A 256 9.43 -11.61 24.16
C ALA A 256 10.05 -12.27 22.92
N ALA A 257 9.56 -11.96 21.72
CA ALA A 257 10.11 -12.45 20.46
C ALA A 257 11.56 -12.00 20.24
N ALA A 258 11.95 -10.85 20.80
CA ALA A 258 13.32 -10.31 20.77
C ALA A 258 14.21 -10.78 21.93
N GLY A 259 13.82 -11.86 22.63
CA GLY A 259 14.62 -12.40 23.73
C GLY A 259 14.67 -11.51 24.98
N GLY A 260 13.66 -10.68 25.19
CA GLY A 260 13.52 -9.75 26.32
C GLY A 260 14.08 -8.33 26.06
N LYS A 261 14.51 -8.02 24.84
CA LYS A 261 14.95 -6.68 24.47
C LYS A 261 13.78 -5.70 24.52
N SER A 262 13.98 -4.53 25.15
CA SER A 262 12.98 -3.46 25.17
C SER A 262 12.91 -2.75 23.81
N PHE A 263 11.69 -2.39 23.39
CA PHE A 263 11.39 -1.57 22.21
C PHE A 263 10.74 -0.23 22.57
N ALA A 264 10.83 0.19 23.85
CA ALA A 264 10.27 1.47 24.29
C ALA A 264 10.84 2.70 23.54
N ASP A 265 12.14 2.67 23.20
CA ASP A 265 12.79 3.74 22.40
C ASP A 265 12.29 3.71 20.95
N PHE A 266 12.05 2.52 20.40
CA PHE A 266 11.47 2.35 19.07
C PHE A 266 10.06 2.95 19.03
N ASP A 267 9.22 2.61 20.00
CA ASP A 267 7.86 3.12 20.16
C ASP A 267 7.84 4.65 20.21
N ALA A 268 8.58 5.21 21.19
CA ALA A 268 8.63 6.64 21.41
C ALA A 268 9.15 7.45 20.22
N ARG A 269 10.06 6.91 19.41
CA ARG A 269 10.70 7.64 18.29
C ARG A 269 9.96 7.48 16.97
N TYR A 270 9.49 6.25 16.67
CA TYR A 270 9.07 5.87 15.32
C TYR A 270 7.58 5.57 15.21
N ILE A 271 6.91 5.28 16.34
CA ILE A 271 5.47 5.03 16.38
C ILE A 271 4.73 6.26 16.91
N ASP A 272 5.04 6.68 18.15
CA ASP A 272 4.49 7.90 18.75
C ASP A 272 5.23 9.18 18.34
N GLY A 273 6.48 9.03 17.91
CA GLY A 273 7.33 10.11 17.42
C GLY A 273 7.32 10.25 15.90
N ARG A 274 8.05 11.27 15.44
CA ARG A 274 8.16 11.62 14.02
C ARG A 274 9.59 11.49 13.50
N ASP A 275 10.46 10.78 14.23
CA ASP A 275 11.84 10.57 13.82
C ASP A 275 11.89 9.83 12.48
N PRO A 276 12.77 10.21 11.57
CA PRO A 276 12.99 9.45 10.34
C PRO A 276 13.56 8.06 10.69
N TYR A 277 13.11 7.06 9.94
CA TYR A 277 13.57 5.70 10.12
C TYR A 277 15.06 5.56 9.84
N PRO A 278 15.85 4.89 10.71
CA PRO A 278 17.31 4.83 10.62
C PRO A 278 17.77 3.76 9.61
N TRP A 279 17.40 3.91 8.34
CA TRP A 279 17.57 2.89 7.30
C TRP A 279 18.98 2.34 7.21
N ASN A 280 20.01 3.21 7.19
CA ASN A 280 21.39 2.75 7.06
C ASN A 280 21.80 1.77 8.18
N THR A 281 21.30 1.98 9.40
CA THR A 281 21.61 1.13 10.55
C THR A 281 20.80 -0.17 10.51
N VAL A 282 19.47 -0.07 10.26
CA VAL A 282 18.59 -1.23 10.35
C VAL A 282 18.77 -2.16 9.15
N LEU A 283 18.82 -1.63 7.93
CA LEU A 283 18.99 -2.44 6.73
C LEU A 283 20.33 -3.21 6.72
N ALA A 284 21.39 -2.63 7.28
CA ALA A 284 22.68 -3.31 7.39
C ALA A 284 22.61 -4.60 8.23
N LEU A 285 21.72 -4.67 9.25
CA LEU A 285 21.49 -5.88 10.05
C LEU A 285 20.95 -7.05 9.22
N ALA A 286 20.20 -6.74 8.15
CA ALA A 286 19.69 -7.73 7.19
C ALA A 286 20.53 -7.83 5.92
N GLY A 287 21.72 -7.20 5.88
CA GLY A 287 22.56 -7.17 4.68
C GLY A 287 21.86 -6.55 3.48
N LEU A 288 21.09 -5.50 3.73
CA LEU A 288 20.45 -4.67 2.74
C LEU A 288 21.05 -3.26 2.78
N ARG A 289 20.97 -2.55 1.67
CA ARG A 289 21.29 -1.13 1.61
C ARG A 289 20.30 -0.39 0.72
N ALA A 290 19.96 0.82 1.15
CA ALA A 290 19.19 1.76 0.35
C ALA A 290 20.11 2.81 -0.28
N THR A 291 19.89 3.13 -1.54
CA THR A 291 20.45 4.29 -2.22
C THR A 291 19.33 5.29 -2.43
N VAL A 292 19.58 6.53 -2.04
CA VAL A 292 18.61 7.62 -2.15
C VAL A 292 19.08 8.57 -3.24
N ASP A 293 18.20 8.92 -4.16
CA ASP A 293 18.43 9.91 -5.21
C ASP A 293 17.32 10.95 -5.19
N THR A 294 17.57 12.13 -5.72
CA THR A 294 16.57 13.18 -5.89
C THR A 294 16.23 13.32 -7.37
N LEU A 295 15.04 12.86 -7.72
CA LEU A 295 14.50 13.04 -9.05
C LEU A 295 13.90 14.44 -9.19
N ARG A 296 14.30 15.15 -10.24
CA ARG A 296 13.73 16.44 -10.62
C ARG A 296 12.83 16.24 -11.81
N THR A 297 11.52 16.33 -11.59
CA THR A 297 10.53 16.15 -12.65
C THR A 297 9.81 17.45 -12.95
N PRO A 298 9.65 17.79 -14.25
CA PRO A 298 8.88 18.98 -14.62
C PRO A 298 7.43 18.82 -14.17
N THR A 299 6.90 19.82 -13.48
CA THR A 299 5.50 19.89 -13.09
C THR A 299 4.82 21.11 -13.69
N LEU A 300 3.58 20.93 -14.11
CA LEU A 300 2.73 21.99 -14.61
C LEU A 300 1.82 22.55 -13.51
N GLY A 301 1.51 21.72 -12.50
CA GLY A 301 0.62 22.06 -11.39
C GLY A 301 -0.85 22.13 -11.78
N VAL A 302 -1.30 21.28 -12.71
CA VAL A 302 -2.71 21.15 -13.08
C VAL A 302 -3.20 19.72 -12.83
N SER A 303 -4.39 19.60 -12.25
CA SER A 303 -5.20 18.38 -12.29
C SER A 303 -6.22 18.51 -13.40
N VAL A 304 -6.46 17.43 -14.14
CA VAL A 304 -7.36 17.44 -15.28
C VAL A 304 -8.30 16.24 -15.28
N ALA A 305 -9.49 16.42 -15.85
CA ALA A 305 -10.41 15.35 -16.23
C ALA A 305 -10.70 15.43 -17.73
N SER A 306 -11.31 14.41 -18.30
CA SER A 306 -11.76 14.41 -19.70
C SER A 306 -13.26 14.28 -19.76
N ASP A 307 -13.89 15.08 -20.60
CA ASP A 307 -15.31 14.97 -20.92
C ASP A 307 -15.54 14.98 -22.45
N SER A 308 -16.79 15.04 -22.87
CA SER A 308 -17.16 15.10 -24.30
C SER A 308 -16.67 16.37 -25.02
N SER A 309 -16.27 17.41 -24.29
CA SER A 309 -15.81 18.71 -24.80
C SER A 309 -14.30 18.85 -24.81
N GLY A 310 -13.58 17.93 -24.15
CA GLY A 310 -12.11 17.92 -24.13
C GLY A 310 -11.50 17.60 -22.76
N VAL A 311 -10.32 18.14 -22.50
CA VAL A 311 -9.58 18.00 -21.24
C VAL A 311 -9.84 19.24 -20.39
N ILE A 312 -10.58 19.08 -19.30
CA ILE A 312 -10.95 20.17 -18.39
C ILE A 312 -10.01 20.21 -17.20
N VAL A 313 -9.59 21.41 -16.79
CA VAL A 313 -8.82 21.64 -15.57
C VAL A 313 -9.73 21.53 -14.36
N THR A 314 -9.44 20.63 -13.43
CA THR A 314 -10.20 20.44 -12.19
C THR A 314 -9.59 21.16 -11.00
N ALA A 315 -8.26 21.30 -10.99
CA ALA A 315 -7.55 22.07 -9.95
C ALA A 315 -6.24 22.64 -10.49
N VAL A 316 -5.77 23.71 -9.85
CA VAL A 316 -4.47 24.35 -10.10
C VAL A 316 -3.74 24.49 -8.78
N ALA A 317 -2.52 23.97 -8.74
CA ALA A 317 -1.67 24.01 -7.54
C ALA A 317 -1.11 25.44 -7.36
N PRO A 318 -1.25 26.06 -6.18
CA PRO A 318 -0.70 27.38 -5.91
C PRO A 318 0.81 27.45 -6.14
N GLY A 319 1.29 28.55 -6.75
CA GLY A 319 2.71 28.76 -7.06
C GLY A 319 3.27 27.88 -8.18
N SER A 320 2.43 27.15 -8.89
CA SER A 320 2.85 26.32 -10.04
C SER A 320 2.96 27.12 -11.35
N ALA A 321 3.52 26.49 -12.38
CA ALA A 321 3.59 27.08 -13.72
C ALA A 321 2.20 27.48 -14.27
N ALA A 322 1.18 26.69 -13.98
CA ALA A 322 -0.19 26.97 -14.40
C ALA A 322 -0.82 28.13 -13.61
N ASP A 323 -0.56 28.20 -12.29
CA ASP A 323 -1.02 29.29 -11.43
C ASP A 323 -0.37 30.62 -11.86
N GLU A 324 0.95 30.63 -12.04
CA GLU A 324 1.68 31.80 -12.57
C GLU A 324 1.16 32.24 -13.94
N ALA A 325 0.78 31.29 -14.80
CA ALA A 325 0.18 31.58 -16.09
C ALA A 325 -1.24 32.15 -15.99
N GLY A 326 -1.94 31.96 -14.89
CA GLY A 326 -3.34 32.32 -14.71
C GLY A 326 -4.34 31.32 -15.29
N VAL A 327 -3.95 30.05 -15.40
CA VAL A 327 -4.87 28.93 -15.67
C VAL A 327 -5.82 28.79 -14.48
N ARG A 328 -7.05 28.38 -14.73
CA ARG A 328 -8.11 28.28 -13.69
C ARG A 328 -8.83 26.94 -13.78
N PRO A 329 -9.42 26.47 -12.69
CA PRO A 329 -10.44 25.43 -12.78
C PRO A 329 -11.52 25.80 -13.80
N ASP A 330 -12.08 24.81 -14.46
CA ASP A 330 -13.05 24.89 -15.55
C ASP A 330 -12.49 25.39 -16.91
N ASP A 331 -11.21 25.71 -17.03
CA ASP A 331 -10.57 25.93 -18.34
C ASP A 331 -10.49 24.59 -19.10
N TYR A 332 -10.77 24.60 -20.41
CA TYR A 332 -10.46 23.49 -21.28
C TYR A 332 -9.02 23.60 -21.81
N LEU A 333 -8.16 22.69 -21.40
CA LEU A 333 -6.77 22.67 -21.81
C LEU A 333 -6.65 22.14 -23.25
N VAL A 334 -6.14 22.95 -24.16
CA VAL A 334 -5.99 22.62 -25.59
C VAL A 334 -4.59 22.12 -25.89
N SER A 335 -3.58 22.87 -25.45
CA SER A 335 -2.16 22.49 -25.63
C SER A 335 -1.29 23.02 -24.50
N VAL A 336 -0.16 22.36 -24.26
CA VAL A 336 0.90 22.84 -23.37
C VAL A 336 2.23 22.76 -24.13
N ALA A 337 3.00 23.84 -24.04
CA ALA A 337 4.25 23.99 -24.79
C ALA A 337 4.07 23.72 -26.30
N GLY A 338 2.89 24.02 -26.86
CA GLY A 338 2.53 23.75 -28.24
C GLY A 338 2.25 22.28 -28.60
N LEU A 339 2.14 21.41 -27.59
CA LEU A 339 1.77 20.02 -27.77
C LEU A 339 0.28 19.84 -27.43
N PRO A 340 -0.56 19.29 -28.34
CA PRO A 340 -1.96 19.04 -28.03
C PRO A 340 -2.10 18.05 -26.87
N VAL A 341 -2.94 18.35 -25.89
CA VAL A 341 -3.16 17.49 -24.72
C VAL A 341 -3.89 16.18 -25.05
N THR A 342 -4.54 16.12 -26.22
CA THR A 342 -5.20 14.92 -26.75
C THR A 342 -4.23 13.93 -27.43
N ASP A 343 -2.96 14.30 -27.60
CA ASP A 343 -1.94 13.39 -28.15
C ASP A 343 -1.68 12.24 -27.14
N ARG A 344 -1.83 11.00 -27.57
CA ARG A 344 -1.55 9.82 -26.75
C ARG A 344 -0.13 9.78 -26.16
N ALA A 345 0.83 10.40 -26.85
CA ALA A 345 2.21 10.52 -26.40
C ALA A 345 2.50 11.85 -25.68
N PHE A 346 1.48 12.62 -25.33
CA PHE A 346 1.59 13.98 -24.77
C PHE A 346 2.60 14.05 -23.61
N VAL A 347 2.45 13.21 -22.60
CA VAL A 347 3.30 13.24 -21.40
C VAL A 347 4.76 12.96 -21.75
N ALA A 348 5.02 11.97 -22.60
CA ALA A 348 6.39 11.63 -23.02
C ALA A 348 7.03 12.76 -23.82
N ARG A 349 6.31 13.32 -24.80
CA ARG A 349 6.78 14.45 -25.63
C ARG A 349 6.97 15.72 -24.82
N LEU A 350 6.10 15.97 -23.84
CA LEU A 350 6.22 17.13 -22.95
C LEU A 350 7.48 17.02 -22.10
N ARG A 351 7.74 15.85 -21.49
CA ARG A 351 8.98 15.59 -20.74
C ARG A 351 10.22 15.75 -21.62
N GLU A 352 10.20 15.23 -22.83
CA GLU A 352 11.31 15.40 -23.79
C GLU A 352 11.53 16.87 -24.14
N LYS A 353 10.45 17.63 -24.41
CA LYS A 353 10.51 19.02 -24.84
C LYS A 353 10.95 19.98 -23.73
N LEU A 354 10.41 19.82 -22.55
CA LEU A 354 10.70 20.69 -21.39
C LEU A 354 12.00 20.28 -20.71
N GLY A 355 12.29 18.99 -20.68
CA GLY A 355 13.44 18.44 -19.97
C GLY A 355 13.40 18.79 -18.48
N SER A 356 14.57 18.89 -17.85
CA SER A 356 14.73 19.28 -16.43
C SER A 356 15.26 20.71 -16.29
N ARG A 357 14.82 21.63 -17.15
CA ARG A 357 15.29 23.02 -17.16
C ARG A 357 14.28 23.92 -16.45
N ALA A 358 14.41 24.06 -15.13
CA ALA A 358 13.64 25.04 -14.38
C ALA A 358 13.77 26.44 -14.99
N GLY A 359 12.73 27.27 -14.86
CA GLY A 359 12.71 28.63 -15.41
C GLY A 359 12.36 28.70 -16.89
N THR A 360 12.15 27.56 -17.58
CA THR A 360 11.72 27.56 -18.98
C THR A 360 10.29 28.09 -19.11
N PRO A 361 9.99 29.07 -20.01
CA PRO A 361 8.63 29.50 -20.26
C PRO A 361 7.76 28.36 -20.81
N VAL A 362 6.60 28.16 -20.22
CA VAL A 362 5.62 27.16 -20.62
C VAL A 362 4.34 27.84 -21.08
N PRO A 363 4.06 27.90 -22.39
CA PRO A 363 2.79 28.37 -22.88
C PRO A 363 1.68 27.34 -22.70
N PHE A 364 0.58 27.74 -22.12
CA PHE A 364 -0.68 27.03 -22.02
C PHE A 364 -1.67 27.62 -22.99
N THR A 365 -2.27 26.83 -23.85
CA THR A 365 -3.41 27.24 -24.65
C THR A 365 -4.66 26.66 -23.99
N VAL A 366 -5.55 27.52 -23.54
CA VAL A 366 -6.81 27.13 -22.90
C VAL A 366 -8.00 27.75 -23.64
N ARG A 367 -9.15 27.08 -23.53
CA ARG A 367 -10.44 27.65 -23.92
C ARG A 367 -11.22 27.98 -22.65
N ARG A 368 -11.55 29.30 -22.51
CA ARG A 368 -12.31 29.85 -21.38
C ARG A 368 -13.42 30.71 -21.95
N ASP A 369 -14.67 30.54 -21.56
CA ASP A 369 -15.82 31.34 -22.00
C ASP A 369 -15.88 31.51 -23.53
N ASP A 370 -15.65 30.45 -24.31
CA ASP A 370 -15.57 30.43 -25.79
C ASP A 370 -14.37 31.18 -26.41
N GLU A 371 -13.51 31.75 -25.60
CA GLU A 371 -12.27 32.40 -26.08
C GLU A 371 -11.07 31.43 -25.93
N THR A 372 -10.19 31.47 -26.94
CA THR A 372 -8.91 30.76 -26.85
C THR A 372 -7.82 31.70 -26.36
N LEU A 373 -7.28 31.39 -25.20
CA LEU A 373 -6.23 32.18 -24.56
C LEU A 373 -4.90 31.46 -24.62
N THR A 374 -3.80 32.18 -24.82
CA THR A 374 -2.45 31.68 -24.63
C THR A 374 -1.85 32.37 -23.41
N LEU A 375 -1.63 31.56 -22.36
CA LEU A 375 -1.12 31.99 -21.07
C LEU A 375 0.28 31.42 -20.92
N THR A 376 1.18 32.12 -20.21
CA THR A 376 2.57 31.64 -20.07
C THR A 376 2.98 31.68 -18.60
N GLY A 377 3.37 30.55 -18.08
CA GLY A 377 4.00 30.39 -16.78
C GLY A 377 5.46 29.96 -16.90
N THR A 378 6.07 29.70 -15.78
CA THR A 378 7.46 29.26 -15.66
C THR A 378 7.53 27.82 -15.21
N LEU A 379 8.34 26.99 -15.87
CA LEU A 379 8.50 25.59 -15.49
C LEU A 379 9.14 25.45 -14.11
N HIS A 380 8.43 24.82 -13.21
CA HIS A 380 8.95 24.36 -11.94
C HIS A 380 9.38 22.89 -12.03
N LEU A 381 10.33 22.51 -11.19
CA LEU A 381 10.74 21.12 -11.00
C LEU A 381 10.33 20.68 -9.61
N ASP A 382 9.50 19.67 -9.56
CA ASP A 382 9.26 18.94 -8.30
C ASP A 382 10.46 18.06 -8.01
N GLU A 383 10.99 18.18 -6.81
CA GLU A 383 11.99 17.28 -6.28
C GLU A 383 11.28 16.15 -5.54
N LYS A 384 11.49 14.92 -6.00
CA LYS A 384 10.98 13.73 -5.35
C LYS A 384 12.13 12.81 -4.99
N ILE A 385 12.07 12.30 -3.77
CA ILE A 385 12.99 11.27 -3.32
C ILE A 385 12.65 9.97 -4.02
N ALA A 386 13.65 9.36 -4.64
CA ALA A 386 13.60 8.00 -5.15
C ALA A 386 14.53 7.13 -4.30
N VAL A 387 14.11 5.91 -4.04
CA VAL A 387 14.88 4.95 -3.27
C VAL A 387 15.10 3.70 -4.10
N GLN A 388 16.29 3.15 -4.05
CA GLN A 388 16.60 1.82 -4.56
C GLN A 388 17.09 0.96 -3.40
N LEU A 389 16.46 -0.19 -3.19
CA LEU A 389 16.84 -1.17 -2.16
C LEU A 389 17.53 -2.37 -2.84
N THR A 390 18.67 -2.77 -2.30
CA THR A 390 19.43 -3.90 -2.84
C THR A 390 20.08 -4.73 -1.73
N ALA A 391 20.37 -5.99 -2.04
CA ALA A 391 21.21 -6.79 -1.17
C ALA A 391 22.66 -6.25 -1.18
N ASP A 392 23.25 -6.14 0.00
CA ASP A 392 24.68 -5.79 0.11
C ASP A 392 25.53 -7.01 -0.27
N PRO A 393 26.36 -6.93 -1.34
CA PRO A 393 27.23 -8.02 -1.73
C PRO A 393 28.32 -8.35 -0.69
N HIS A 394 28.59 -7.44 0.26
CA HIS A 394 29.55 -7.59 1.32
C HIS A 394 28.91 -7.91 2.68
N ALA A 395 27.63 -8.24 2.71
CA ALA A 395 26.91 -8.59 3.92
C ALA A 395 27.58 -9.76 4.65
N SER A 396 27.61 -9.69 5.98
CA SER A 396 28.05 -10.82 6.82
C SER A 396 27.12 -12.01 6.65
N GLN A 397 27.59 -13.21 6.96
CA GLN A 397 26.75 -14.41 6.96
C GLN A 397 25.52 -14.28 7.87
N ARG A 398 25.67 -13.61 9.03
CA ARG A 398 24.57 -13.32 9.95
C ARG A 398 23.52 -12.43 9.30
N ALA A 399 23.95 -11.34 8.70
CA ALA A 399 23.03 -10.40 8.02
C ALA A 399 22.33 -11.06 6.82
N ALA A 400 23.05 -11.86 6.04
CA ALA A 400 22.46 -12.64 4.95
C ALA A 400 21.44 -13.69 5.45
N ALA A 401 21.70 -14.31 6.62
CA ALA A 401 20.76 -15.24 7.25
C ALA A 401 19.49 -14.54 7.73
N ILE A 402 19.58 -13.32 8.29
CA ILE A 402 18.43 -12.50 8.68
C ILE A 402 17.60 -12.19 7.45
N ARG A 403 18.20 -11.68 6.37
CA ARG A 403 17.50 -11.43 5.11
C ARG A 403 16.81 -12.68 4.57
N SER A 404 17.52 -13.81 4.56
CA SER A 404 16.94 -15.08 4.13
C SER A 404 15.77 -15.50 5.02
N GLY A 405 15.85 -15.28 6.34
CA GLY A 405 14.77 -15.54 7.29
C GLY A 405 13.51 -14.73 6.99
N ILE A 406 13.67 -13.46 6.67
CA ILE A 406 12.56 -12.58 6.26
C ILE A 406 11.89 -13.12 4.99
N LEU A 407 12.70 -13.29 3.94
CA LEU A 407 12.21 -13.66 2.60
C LEU A 407 11.61 -15.07 2.49
N HIS A 408 11.95 -15.99 3.41
CA HIS A 408 11.52 -17.39 3.35
C HIS A 408 10.72 -17.85 4.58
N GLY A 409 10.45 -16.97 5.56
CA GLY A 409 9.68 -17.31 6.76
C GLY A 409 10.35 -18.34 7.68
N ARG A 410 11.67 -18.25 7.90
CA ARG A 410 12.47 -19.22 8.67
C ARG A 410 13.17 -18.58 9.85
#